data_b995a1fd508040be753a6b1a79e1194c
#
_entry.id   b995a1fd508040be753a6b1a79e1194c
#
_cell.length_a   1.000
_cell.length_b   1.000
_cell.length_c   1.000
_cell.angle_alpha   90.00
_cell.angle_beta   90.00
_cell.angle_gamma   90.00
#
_symmetry.space_group_name_H-M   'P 1'
#
loop_
_entity.id
_entity.type
_entity.pdbx_description
1 polymer ?
#
loop_
_entity_poly.entity_id
_entity_poly.type
_entity_poly.pdbx_seq_one_letter_code
_entity_poly.pdbx_strand_id
1 'polypeptide(L)'
;KIGDKISELVGQEKYQKYLPYFPVCANCNRLYTAEASEYIADEKKVKYTCHDTEIGSKMVKGCGHVGEADIGKDLGKLAWKVEFAARWTAFDIRFEAYGKDIMDSVKVNDWVADEILECPHPHHVKYEMFLDKGGKKISKSLGNVITAQKWLEFGSPKSILLLLYKRITGARELGFDDIPGLMSEYNELEDIYFGRIKVDNQAKLIKNKGLYEYVNLLNPPKQSSTHVNYRLLIELAKIFKENRSERVMKKLLDYGVIKNPDPEIEKIIELAGNYSNEFDEQEKIQVDLDDTAKKALKLLVEALDGDEELEDIQNTIYQIAKANDVQPKDFFKILYQIILGTSRGPKIGPFISDIGRKQVAKTLSEYV
;
A
#
# COMPACT_ATOMS: atom_id res chain seq x y z
N LYS A 1 -32.87 -18.26 -19.70
CA LYS A 1 -32.27 -18.77 -18.45
C LYS A 1 -31.21 -17.80 -17.86
N ILE A 2 -30.12 -17.49 -18.61
CA ILE A 2 -29.03 -16.63 -18.07
C ILE A 2 -29.54 -15.23 -17.76
N GLY A 3 -30.28 -14.58 -18.65
CA GLY A 3 -30.84 -13.26 -18.44
C GLY A 3 -31.76 -13.17 -17.25
N ASP A 4 -32.66 -14.16 -17.06
CA ASP A 4 -33.57 -14.23 -15.93
C ASP A 4 -32.78 -14.40 -14.62
N LYS A 5 -31.74 -15.23 -14.61
CA LYS A 5 -30.89 -15.45 -13.44
C LYS A 5 -30.05 -14.21 -13.09
N ILE A 6 -29.56 -13.48 -14.08
CA ILE A 6 -28.89 -12.19 -13.84
C ILE A 6 -29.86 -11.20 -13.18
N SER A 7 -31.11 -11.12 -13.64
CA SER A 7 -32.12 -10.27 -13.02
C SER A 7 -32.41 -10.70 -11.57
N GLU A 8 -32.60 -12.00 -11.33
CA GLU A 8 -32.85 -12.55 -9.99
C GLU A 8 -31.69 -12.27 -9.01
N LEU A 9 -30.46 -12.54 -9.41
CA LEU A 9 -29.29 -12.47 -8.50
C LEU A 9 -28.78 -11.04 -8.24
N VAL A 10 -28.89 -10.15 -9.24
CA VAL A 10 -28.23 -8.83 -9.20
C VAL A 10 -29.11 -7.67 -9.72
N GLY A 11 -30.38 -7.90 -9.99
CA GLY A 11 -31.34 -6.87 -10.38
C GLY A 11 -31.12 -6.23 -11.74
N GLN A 12 -30.39 -6.89 -12.65
CA GLN A 12 -30.08 -6.36 -13.99
C GLN A 12 -30.98 -6.98 -15.05
N GLU A 13 -32.08 -6.28 -15.40
CA GLU A 13 -33.09 -6.76 -16.36
C GLU A 13 -32.68 -6.67 -17.83
N LYS A 14 -31.64 -5.92 -18.15
CA LYS A 14 -31.17 -5.73 -19.53
C LYS A 14 -30.99 -7.06 -20.28
N TYR A 15 -30.42 -8.06 -19.64
CA TYR A 15 -30.13 -9.38 -20.22
C TYR A 15 -31.34 -10.30 -20.36
N GLN A 16 -32.53 -9.83 -20.00
CA GLN A 16 -33.79 -10.50 -20.37
C GLN A 16 -34.18 -10.25 -21.85
N LYS A 17 -33.71 -9.11 -22.41
CA LYS A 17 -33.92 -8.74 -23.82
C LYS A 17 -32.72 -9.03 -24.70
N TYR A 18 -31.53 -8.86 -24.18
CA TYR A 18 -30.28 -8.98 -24.92
C TYR A 18 -29.44 -10.14 -24.39
N LEU A 19 -28.67 -10.73 -25.30
CA LEU A 19 -27.69 -11.76 -24.92
C LEU A 19 -26.53 -11.13 -24.14
N PRO A 20 -25.89 -11.85 -23.21
CA PRO A 20 -24.73 -11.36 -22.49
C PRO A 20 -23.45 -11.43 -23.35
N TYR A 21 -23.55 -10.91 -24.57
CA TYR A 21 -22.47 -10.84 -25.56
C TYR A 21 -22.52 -9.50 -26.30
N PHE A 22 -21.38 -8.89 -26.51
CA PHE A 22 -21.21 -7.62 -27.20
C PHE A 22 -20.40 -7.84 -28.48
N PRO A 23 -21.03 -7.90 -29.67
CA PRO A 23 -20.29 -7.90 -30.93
C PRO A 23 -19.74 -6.51 -31.23
N VAL A 24 -18.64 -6.42 -31.94
CA VAL A 24 -18.18 -5.17 -32.55
C VAL A 24 -19.06 -4.82 -33.73
N CYS A 25 -19.65 -3.63 -33.74
CA CYS A 25 -20.48 -3.19 -34.86
C CYS A 25 -19.67 -3.11 -36.16
N ALA A 26 -20.08 -3.84 -37.20
CA ALA A 26 -19.41 -3.86 -38.50
C ALA A 26 -19.36 -2.51 -39.21
N ASN A 27 -20.29 -1.58 -38.90
CA ASN A 27 -20.35 -0.27 -39.51
C ASN A 27 -19.51 0.81 -38.78
N CYS A 28 -19.58 0.87 -37.45
CA CYS A 28 -18.93 1.95 -36.69
C CYS A 28 -17.83 1.48 -35.73
N ASN A 29 -17.52 0.20 -35.70
CA ASN A 29 -16.47 -0.43 -34.88
C ASN A 29 -16.62 -0.21 -33.36
N ARG A 30 -17.84 0.08 -32.89
CA ARG A 30 -18.12 0.24 -31.44
C ARG A 30 -18.58 -1.08 -30.84
N LEU A 31 -18.13 -1.35 -29.62
CA LEU A 31 -18.40 -2.59 -28.91
C LEU A 31 -19.71 -2.53 -28.11
N TYR A 32 -19.87 -1.54 -27.22
CA TYR A 32 -20.96 -1.54 -26.25
C TYR A 32 -22.29 -0.96 -26.77
N THR A 33 -22.31 -0.38 -27.95
CA THR A 33 -23.51 0.10 -28.62
C THR A 33 -24.20 -0.98 -29.46
N ALA A 34 -23.48 -2.07 -29.78
CA ALA A 34 -24.03 -3.22 -30.51
C ALA A 34 -24.58 -4.25 -29.51
N GLU A 35 -25.91 -4.32 -29.37
CA GLU A 35 -26.60 -5.24 -28.46
C GLU A 35 -27.15 -6.45 -29.21
N ALA A 36 -26.62 -7.63 -28.81
CA ALA A 36 -27.05 -8.91 -29.41
C ALA A 36 -28.38 -9.35 -28.85
N SER A 37 -29.37 -9.63 -29.71
CA SER A 37 -30.74 -10.00 -29.33
C SER A 37 -31.07 -11.48 -29.56
N GLU A 38 -30.44 -12.12 -30.57
CA GLU A 38 -30.75 -13.48 -30.98
C GLU A 38 -29.46 -14.24 -31.30
N TYR A 39 -29.39 -15.52 -30.93
CA TYR A 39 -28.33 -16.44 -31.29
C TYR A 39 -28.84 -17.46 -32.32
N ILE A 40 -28.21 -17.50 -33.48
CA ILE A 40 -28.49 -18.44 -34.56
C ILE A 40 -27.53 -19.63 -34.40
N ALA A 41 -28.01 -20.69 -33.77
CA ALA A 41 -27.15 -21.81 -33.34
C ALA A 41 -26.46 -22.53 -34.52
N ASP A 42 -27.18 -22.79 -35.59
CA ASP A 42 -26.67 -23.54 -36.76
C ASP A 42 -25.54 -22.78 -37.49
N GLU A 43 -25.60 -21.45 -37.48
CA GLU A 43 -24.60 -20.58 -38.09
C GLU A 43 -23.53 -20.06 -37.14
N LYS A 44 -23.68 -20.28 -35.85
CA LYS A 44 -22.85 -19.71 -34.78
C LYS A 44 -22.75 -18.19 -34.86
N LYS A 45 -23.86 -17.53 -35.19
CA LYS A 45 -23.95 -16.08 -35.30
C LYS A 45 -24.87 -15.47 -34.24
N VAL A 46 -24.69 -14.19 -34.01
CA VAL A 46 -25.61 -13.36 -33.21
C VAL A 46 -26.16 -12.22 -34.08
N LYS A 47 -27.48 -11.97 -34.03
CA LYS A 47 -28.06 -10.74 -34.54
C LYS A 47 -27.94 -9.62 -33.55
N TYR A 48 -27.60 -8.44 -34.02
CA TYR A 48 -27.45 -7.26 -33.15
C TYR A 48 -27.98 -6.00 -33.79
N THR A 49 -28.29 -5.03 -32.95
CA THR A 49 -28.63 -3.66 -33.37
C THR A 49 -27.70 -2.68 -32.63
N CYS A 50 -27.11 -1.74 -33.39
CA CYS A 50 -26.24 -0.71 -32.85
C CYS A 50 -27.06 0.54 -32.54
N HIS A 51 -27.33 0.82 -31.24
CA HIS A 51 -28.13 1.97 -30.79
C HIS A 51 -27.40 2.77 -29.72
N ASP A 52 -27.99 3.91 -29.38
CA ASP A 52 -27.48 4.78 -28.34
C ASP A 52 -27.49 4.05 -26.98
N THR A 53 -26.37 4.07 -26.28
CA THR A 53 -26.19 3.33 -25.02
C THR A 53 -25.52 4.21 -23.97
N GLU A 54 -26.03 4.18 -22.76
CA GLU A 54 -25.41 4.84 -21.61
C GLU A 54 -24.27 3.97 -21.07
N ILE A 55 -23.05 4.54 -21.00
CA ILE A 55 -21.86 3.89 -20.44
C ILE A 55 -21.33 4.75 -19.29
N GLY A 56 -21.54 4.30 -18.06
CA GLY A 56 -21.33 5.12 -16.88
C GLY A 56 -22.27 6.31 -16.86
N SER A 57 -21.76 7.52 -16.86
CA SER A 57 -22.55 8.77 -16.93
C SER A 57 -22.57 9.41 -18.31
N LYS A 58 -22.09 8.69 -19.35
CA LYS A 58 -21.96 9.24 -20.70
C LYS A 58 -22.87 8.49 -21.69
N MET A 59 -23.65 9.23 -22.46
CA MET A 59 -24.38 8.69 -23.61
C MET A 59 -23.43 8.52 -24.80
N VAL A 60 -23.30 7.29 -25.27
CA VAL A 60 -22.51 6.94 -26.47
C VAL A 60 -23.50 6.63 -27.61
N LYS A 61 -23.39 7.37 -28.71
CA LYS A 61 -24.27 7.22 -29.85
C LYS A 61 -23.95 5.96 -30.65
N GLY A 62 -24.98 5.16 -30.93
CA GLY A 62 -24.94 4.10 -31.93
C GLY A 62 -25.03 4.66 -33.35
N CYS A 63 -24.93 3.79 -34.36
CA CYS A 63 -25.05 4.19 -35.76
C CYS A 63 -26.32 3.66 -36.45
N GLY A 64 -27.22 3.01 -35.72
CA GLY A 64 -28.46 2.41 -36.24
C GLY A 64 -28.27 1.12 -37.06
N HIS A 65 -27.03 0.63 -37.24
CA HIS A 65 -26.76 -0.57 -38.03
C HIS A 65 -27.39 -1.81 -37.39
N VAL A 66 -28.09 -2.60 -38.20
CA VAL A 66 -28.57 -3.94 -37.87
C VAL A 66 -27.72 -4.95 -38.65
N GLY A 67 -27.15 -5.92 -37.96
CA GLY A 67 -26.22 -6.86 -38.57
C GLY A 67 -26.15 -8.20 -37.85
N GLU A 68 -25.33 -9.07 -38.38
CA GLU A 68 -24.98 -10.36 -37.79
C GLU A 68 -23.46 -10.41 -37.55
N ALA A 69 -23.05 -11.10 -36.49
CA ALA A 69 -21.64 -11.34 -36.16
C ALA A 69 -21.42 -12.83 -35.92
N ASP A 70 -20.43 -13.42 -36.57
CA ASP A 70 -19.98 -14.81 -36.34
C ASP A 70 -19.14 -14.83 -35.06
N ILE A 71 -19.61 -15.53 -34.02
CA ILE A 71 -18.96 -15.56 -32.70
C ILE A 71 -17.57 -16.22 -32.70
N GLY A 72 -17.25 -16.99 -33.72
CA GLY A 72 -15.94 -17.66 -33.87
C GLY A 72 -14.94 -16.91 -34.76
N LYS A 73 -15.39 -15.90 -35.52
CA LYS A 73 -14.55 -15.17 -36.49
C LYS A 73 -14.53 -13.68 -36.27
N ASP A 74 -15.67 -13.10 -35.88
CA ASP A 74 -15.79 -11.66 -35.71
C ASP A 74 -15.38 -11.22 -34.30
N LEU A 75 -14.99 -9.96 -34.19
CA LEU A 75 -14.62 -9.40 -32.89
C LEU A 75 -15.85 -9.24 -32.01
N GLY A 76 -15.70 -9.62 -30.76
CA GLY A 76 -16.75 -9.49 -29.76
C GLY A 76 -16.26 -9.83 -28.36
N LYS A 77 -17.15 -9.68 -27.40
CA LYS A 77 -16.83 -9.89 -25.99
C LYS A 77 -18.03 -10.43 -25.21
N LEU A 78 -17.82 -11.40 -24.35
CA LEU A 78 -18.82 -11.80 -23.36
C LEU A 78 -18.99 -10.70 -22.31
N ALA A 79 -20.20 -10.56 -21.77
CA ALA A 79 -20.43 -9.72 -20.61
C ALA A 79 -19.72 -10.30 -19.37
N TRP A 80 -19.26 -9.43 -18.48
CA TRP A 80 -18.60 -9.85 -17.23
C TRP A 80 -19.46 -10.78 -16.36
N LYS A 81 -20.77 -10.76 -16.57
CA LYS A 81 -21.71 -11.66 -15.89
C LYS A 81 -21.57 -13.14 -16.29
N VAL A 82 -20.86 -13.44 -17.37
CA VAL A 82 -20.65 -14.82 -17.89
C VAL A 82 -19.22 -15.09 -18.35
N GLU A 83 -18.39 -14.05 -18.48
CA GLU A 83 -17.04 -14.15 -19.04
C GLU A 83 -16.11 -14.96 -18.15
N PHE A 84 -16.21 -14.80 -16.82
CA PHE A 84 -15.34 -15.50 -15.88
C PHE A 84 -15.61 -16.99 -15.88
N ALA A 85 -16.88 -17.41 -15.85
CA ALA A 85 -17.24 -18.81 -15.94
C ALA A 85 -16.68 -19.49 -17.18
N ALA A 86 -16.79 -18.84 -18.35
CA ALA A 86 -16.22 -19.35 -19.58
C ALA A 86 -14.69 -19.51 -19.51
N ARG A 87 -13.98 -18.56 -18.90
CA ARG A 87 -12.53 -18.64 -18.68
C ARG A 87 -12.15 -19.71 -17.66
N TRP A 88 -12.86 -19.79 -16.54
CA TRP A 88 -12.60 -20.80 -15.51
C TRP A 88 -12.71 -22.20 -16.09
N THR A 89 -13.76 -22.45 -16.89
CA THR A 89 -13.97 -23.74 -17.55
C THR A 89 -12.89 -24.00 -18.60
N ALA A 90 -12.60 -23.01 -19.48
CA ALA A 90 -11.66 -23.20 -20.58
C ALA A 90 -10.21 -23.42 -20.13
N PHE A 91 -9.81 -22.85 -19.00
CA PHE A 91 -8.43 -22.91 -18.46
C PHE A 91 -8.29 -23.75 -17.20
N ASP A 92 -9.32 -24.46 -16.80
CA ASP A 92 -9.34 -25.26 -15.56
C ASP A 92 -8.90 -24.47 -14.33
N ILE A 93 -9.42 -23.25 -14.16
CA ILE A 93 -9.08 -22.37 -13.04
C ILE A 93 -9.72 -22.91 -11.76
N ARG A 94 -8.90 -23.19 -10.73
CA ARG A 94 -9.35 -23.75 -9.45
C ARG A 94 -9.34 -22.74 -8.29
N PHE A 95 -8.73 -21.58 -8.51
CA PHE A 95 -8.66 -20.50 -7.51
C PHE A 95 -8.80 -19.14 -8.21
N GLU A 96 -9.66 -18.27 -7.66
CA GLU A 96 -9.86 -16.90 -8.13
C GLU A 96 -9.95 -15.94 -6.95
N ALA A 97 -8.97 -15.03 -6.82
CA ALA A 97 -9.07 -13.92 -5.88
C ALA A 97 -9.69 -12.72 -6.58
N TYR A 98 -10.72 -12.10 -5.97
CA TYR A 98 -11.42 -10.97 -6.60
C TYR A 98 -11.69 -9.81 -5.64
N GLY A 99 -11.71 -8.58 -6.20
CA GLY A 99 -12.09 -7.39 -5.47
C GLY A 99 -13.60 -7.32 -5.23
N LYS A 100 -13.99 -6.74 -4.11
CA LYS A 100 -15.41 -6.59 -3.72
C LYS A 100 -16.29 -5.92 -4.79
N ASP A 101 -15.69 -5.08 -5.63
CA ASP A 101 -16.39 -4.32 -6.67
C ASP A 101 -16.96 -5.19 -7.80
N ILE A 102 -16.46 -6.42 -7.98
CA ILE A 102 -16.97 -7.36 -8.98
C ILE A 102 -17.80 -8.51 -8.37
N MET A 103 -18.10 -8.47 -7.07
CA MET A 103 -18.79 -9.53 -6.35
C MET A 103 -20.10 -9.96 -7.02
N ASP A 104 -20.89 -9.01 -7.53
CA ASP A 104 -22.14 -9.33 -8.21
C ASP A 104 -21.95 -10.04 -9.56
N SER A 105 -20.81 -9.80 -10.21
CA SER A 105 -20.45 -10.56 -11.40
C SER A 105 -20.01 -11.97 -11.05
N VAL A 106 -19.23 -12.13 -9.97
CA VAL A 106 -18.77 -13.46 -9.50
C VAL A 106 -19.95 -14.35 -9.14
N LYS A 107 -20.95 -13.88 -8.37
CA LYS A 107 -22.14 -14.64 -8.02
C LYS A 107 -22.87 -15.25 -9.23
N VAL A 108 -22.99 -14.46 -10.31
CA VAL A 108 -23.62 -14.94 -11.55
C VAL A 108 -22.72 -15.93 -12.26
N ASN A 109 -21.41 -15.69 -12.29
CA ASN A 109 -20.45 -16.59 -12.92
C ASN A 109 -20.34 -17.93 -12.20
N ASP A 110 -20.43 -17.96 -10.86
CA ASP A 110 -20.50 -19.20 -10.10
C ASP A 110 -21.67 -20.07 -10.57
N TRP A 111 -22.87 -19.46 -10.64
CA TRP A 111 -24.04 -20.16 -11.13
C TRP A 111 -23.90 -20.60 -12.60
N VAL A 112 -23.31 -19.77 -13.47
CA VAL A 112 -23.07 -20.14 -14.88
C VAL A 112 -22.08 -21.29 -15.00
N ALA A 113 -21.02 -21.30 -14.19
CA ALA A 113 -20.06 -22.40 -14.17
C ALA A 113 -20.72 -23.70 -13.72
N ASP A 114 -21.40 -23.68 -12.58
CA ASP A 114 -21.99 -24.87 -11.98
C ASP A 114 -23.19 -25.42 -12.81
N GLU A 115 -24.13 -24.56 -13.19
CA GLU A 115 -25.44 -25.00 -13.71
C GLU A 115 -25.55 -24.97 -15.25
N ILE A 116 -24.67 -24.19 -15.92
CA ILE A 116 -24.71 -24.06 -17.37
C ILE A 116 -23.55 -24.77 -18.04
N LEU A 117 -22.35 -24.62 -17.49
CA LEU A 117 -21.13 -25.22 -18.06
C LEU A 117 -20.78 -26.55 -17.37
N GLU A 118 -21.52 -26.96 -16.34
CA GLU A 118 -21.32 -28.19 -15.57
C GLU A 118 -19.87 -28.36 -15.08
N CYS A 119 -19.23 -27.21 -14.73
CA CYS A 119 -17.87 -27.13 -14.27
C CYS A 119 -17.84 -26.43 -12.91
N PRO A 120 -17.31 -27.05 -11.84
CA PRO A 120 -17.28 -26.43 -10.53
C PRO A 120 -16.57 -25.08 -10.57
N HIS A 121 -17.19 -24.06 -9.96
CA HIS A 121 -16.55 -22.74 -9.84
C HIS A 121 -15.27 -22.80 -8.99
N PRO A 122 -14.31 -21.88 -9.16
CA PRO A 122 -13.07 -21.83 -8.38
C PRO A 122 -13.33 -21.57 -6.89
N HIS A 123 -12.39 -21.99 -6.05
CA HIS A 123 -12.33 -21.49 -4.68
C HIS A 123 -12.02 -19.98 -4.66
N HIS A 124 -12.85 -19.21 -3.97
CA HIS A 124 -12.77 -17.76 -4.00
C HIS A 124 -12.15 -17.14 -2.73
N VAL A 125 -11.33 -16.13 -2.92
CA VAL A 125 -10.92 -15.20 -1.86
C VAL A 125 -11.31 -13.78 -2.26
N LYS A 126 -12.30 -13.21 -1.53
CA LYS A 126 -12.70 -11.82 -1.71
C LYS A 126 -11.79 -10.89 -0.92
N TYR A 127 -11.24 -9.85 -1.57
CA TYR A 127 -10.49 -8.80 -0.92
C TYR A 127 -11.18 -7.44 -1.04
N GLU A 128 -10.91 -6.58 -0.06
CA GLU A 128 -11.46 -5.22 -0.01
C GLU A 128 -10.59 -4.23 -0.80
N MET A 129 -11.16 -3.07 -1.10
CA MET A 129 -10.47 -2.00 -1.81
C MET A 129 -9.55 -1.21 -0.87
N PHE A 130 -8.49 -0.66 -1.43
CA PHE A 130 -7.72 0.38 -0.76
C PHE A 130 -8.40 1.75 -0.93
N LEU A 131 -8.33 2.54 0.15
CA LEU A 131 -8.81 3.91 0.20
C LEU A 131 -7.61 4.85 0.32
N ASP A 132 -7.75 6.09 -0.11
CA ASP A 132 -6.77 7.13 0.22
C ASP A 132 -6.91 7.57 1.69
N LYS A 133 -5.99 8.40 2.19
CA LYS A 133 -6.02 8.91 3.57
C LYS A 133 -7.25 9.78 3.90
N GLY A 134 -8.05 10.11 2.92
CA GLY A 134 -9.35 10.77 3.09
C GLY A 134 -10.54 9.82 3.03
N GLY A 135 -10.31 8.49 3.05
CA GLY A 135 -11.37 7.48 2.98
C GLY A 135 -12.00 7.32 1.59
N LYS A 136 -11.46 7.96 0.54
CA LYS A 136 -11.98 7.86 -0.82
C LYS A 136 -11.35 6.67 -1.57
N LYS A 137 -12.12 6.08 -2.47
CA LYS A 137 -11.62 5.00 -3.34
C LYS A 137 -10.44 5.50 -4.18
N ILE A 138 -9.32 4.77 -4.14
CA ILE A 138 -8.18 5.00 -5.03
C ILE A 138 -8.59 4.65 -6.46
N SER A 139 -8.50 5.60 -7.39
CA SER A 139 -8.86 5.38 -8.80
C SER A 139 -8.10 6.29 -9.75
N LYS A 140 -7.87 5.81 -10.98
CA LYS A 140 -7.20 6.59 -12.04
C LYS A 140 -7.93 7.88 -12.38
N SER A 141 -9.27 7.87 -12.33
CA SER A 141 -10.10 9.05 -12.65
C SER A 141 -9.99 10.17 -11.61
N LEU A 142 -9.61 9.85 -10.37
CA LEU A 142 -9.40 10.82 -9.29
C LEU A 142 -7.95 11.29 -9.19
N GLY A 143 -7.02 10.66 -9.92
CA GLY A 143 -5.60 11.01 -9.90
C GLY A 143 -4.86 10.62 -8.60
N ASN A 144 -5.51 9.90 -7.68
CA ASN A 144 -4.95 9.47 -6.39
C ASN A 144 -4.35 8.05 -6.41
N VAL A 145 -3.91 7.59 -7.59
CA VAL A 145 -3.41 6.22 -7.75
C VAL A 145 -2.03 6.06 -7.12
N ILE A 146 -1.93 5.11 -6.20
CA ILE A 146 -0.67 4.61 -5.68
C ILE A 146 -0.35 3.32 -6.43
N THR A 147 0.68 3.36 -7.29
CA THR A 147 1.14 2.18 -8.03
C THR A 147 2.28 1.49 -7.31
N ALA A 148 2.45 0.18 -7.54
CA ALA A 148 3.58 -0.54 -7.00
C ALA A 148 4.92 0.04 -7.50
N GLN A 149 4.99 0.48 -8.76
CA GLN A 149 6.16 1.12 -9.34
C GLN A 149 6.54 2.39 -8.56
N LYS A 150 5.55 3.29 -8.31
CA LYS A 150 5.82 4.51 -7.55
C LYS A 150 6.17 4.21 -6.09
N TRP A 151 5.57 3.20 -5.48
CA TRP A 151 5.95 2.75 -4.14
C TRP A 151 7.40 2.32 -4.06
N LEU A 152 7.88 1.56 -5.05
CA LEU A 152 9.24 1.03 -5.09
C LEU A 152 10.33 2.10 -5.33
N GLU A 153 9.95 3.33 -5.67
CA GLU A 153 10.87 4.46 -5.66
C GLU A 153 11.25 4.89 -4.24
N PHE A 154 10.40 4.59 -3.24
CA PHE A 154 10.51 5.07 -1.87
C PHE A 154 10.61 3.97 -0.83
N GLY A 155 10.16 2.77 -1.12
CA GLY A 155 10.09 1.66 -0.18
C GLY A 155 10.55 0.34 -0.77
N SER A 156 10.99 -0.57 0.09
CA SER A 156 11.44 -1.90 -0.36
C SER A 156 10.26 -2.75 -0.85
N PRO A 157 10.50 -3.76 -1.72
CA PRO A 157 9.48 -4.74 -2.07
C PRO A 157 8.84 -5.43 -0.85
N LYS A 158 9.61 -5.60 0.23
CA LYS A 158 9.13 -6.21 1.47
C LYS A 158 8.10 -5.35 2.19
N SER A 159 8.23 -4.02 2.11
CA SER A 159 7.26 -3.10 2.71
C SER A 159 5.88 -3.18 2.06
N ILE A 160 5.81 -3.31 0.72
CA ILE A 160 4.54 -3.47 0.03
C ILE A 160 3.94 -4.87 0.24
N LEU A 161 4.76 -5.93 0.26
CA LEU A 161 4.28 -7.27 0.60
C LEU A 161 3.75 -7.34 2.03
N LEU A 162 4.43 -6.70 2.98
CA LEU A 162 3.95 -6.59 4.36
C LEU A 162 2.59 -5.88 4.42
N LEU A 163 2.43 -4.75 3.74
CA LEU A 163 1.16 -4.06 3.63
C LEU A 163 0.05 -5.00 3.14
N LEU A 164 0.31 -5.81 2.11
CA LEU A 164 -0.68 -6.71 1.52
C LEU A 164 -1.02 -7.88 2.45
N TYR A 165 -0.03 -8.52 3.06
CA TYR A 165 -0.23 -9.73 3.87
C TYR A 165 -0.64 -9.47 5.32
N LYS A 166 -0.31 -8.31 5.88
CA LYS A 166 -0.64 -7.95 7.26
C LYS A 166 -2.13 -8.06 7.59
N ARG A 167 -2.98 -7.74 6.61
CA ARG A 167 -4.44 -7.82 6.75
C ARG A 167 -5.09 -8.05 5.38
N ILE A 168 -5.79 -9.15 5.23
CA ILE A 168 -6.44 -9.53 3.97
C ILE A 168 -7.88 -8.97 3.90
N THR A 169 -8.55 -8.85 5.03
CA THR A 169 -9.97 -8.44 5.11
C THR A 169 -10.13 -7.01 5.62
N GLY A 170 -11.18 -6.32 5.15
CA GLY A 170 -11.53 -4.95 5.52
C GLY A 170 -10.81 -3.90 4.68
N ALA A 171 -11.52 -2.82 4.34
CA ALA A 171 -10.95 -1.69 3.64
C ALA A 171 -9.83 -1.05 4.47
N ARG A 172 -8.81 -0.54 3.80
CA ARG A 172 -7.64 0.10 4.43
C ARG A 172 -7.31 1.38 3.71
N GLU A 173 -7.02 2.40 4.48
CA GLU A 173 -6.39 3.60 3.97
C GLU A 173 -4.93 3.34 3.67
N LEU A 174 -4.43 3.96 2.62
CA LEU A 174 -3.08 3.80 2.10
C LEU A 174 -2.54 5.13 1.62
N GLY A 175 -1.32 5.46 2.02
CA GLY A 175 -0.54 6.61 1.57
C GLY A 175 0.93 6.28 1.47
N PHE A 176 1.71 7.12 0.79
CA PHE A 176 3.17 6.99 0.78
C PHE A 176 3.79 7.27 2.17
N ASP A 177 3.07 7.99 3.03
CA ASP A 177 3.39 8.24 4.44
C ASP A 177 3.42 6.97 5.29
N ASP A 178 2.78 5.87 4.85
CA ASP A 178 2.88 4.56 5.50
C ASP A 178 4.25 3.87 5.31
N ILE A 179 5.03 4.27 4.28
CA ILE A 179 6.29 3.60 3.92
C ILE A 179 7.29 3.54 5.09
N PRO A 180 7.62 4.65 5.78
CA PRO A 180 8.58 4.61 6.88
C PRO A 180 8.17 3.67 8.02
N GLY A 181 6.87 3.62 8.32
CA GLY A 181 6.31 2.71 9.32
C GLY A 181 6.43 1.25 8.89
N LEU A 182 6.08 0.93 7.65
CA LEU A 182 6.15 -0.44 7.12
C LEU A 182 7.59 -0.96 6.98
N MET A 183 8.55 -0.08 6.63
CA MET A 183 9.96 -0.42 6.62
C MET A 183 10.47 -0.79 8.01
N SER A 184 10.08 -0.03 9.02
CA SER A 184 10.43 -0.29 10.42
C SER A 184 9.75 -1.56 10.95
N GLU A 185 8.49 -1.78 10.64
CA GLU A 185 7.73 -2.97 11.04
C GLU A 185 8.30 -4.25 10.41
N TYR A 186 8.76 -4.19 9.16
CA TYR A 186 9.42 -5.34 8.54
C TYR A 186 10.71 -5.71 9.30
N ASN A 187 11.51 -4.74 9.68
CA ASN A 187 12.72 -4.97 10.48
C ASN A 187 12.38 -5.58 11.85
N GLU A 188 11.32 -5.11 12.52
CA GLU A 188 10.84 -5.69 13.78
C GLU A 188 10.38 -7.15 13.62
N LEU A 189 9.65 -7.46 12.54
CA LEU A 189 9.25 -8.84 12.24
C LEU A 189 10.46 -9.76 12.01
N GLU A 190 11.49 -9.27 11.34
CA GLU A 190 12.74 -10.00 11.16
C GLU A 190 13.44 -10.25 12.49
N ASP A 191 13.52 -9.23 13.38
CA ASP A 191 14.10 -9.38 14.71
C ASP A 191 13.32 -10.38 15.59
N ILE A 192 12.00 -10.40 15.49
CA ILE A 192 11.15 -11.40 16.15
C ILE A 192 11.41 -12.81 15.58
N TYR A 193 11.51 -12.92 14.24
CA TYR A 193 11.72 -14.20 13.57
C TYR A 193 13.03 -14.86 14.00
N PHE A 194 14.11 -14.07 14.07
CA PHE A 194 15.43 -14.54 14.50
C PHE A 194 15.66 -14.50 16.00
N GLY A 195 14.65 -14.15 16.82
CA GLY A 195 14.71 -14.19 18.28
C GLY A 195 15.51 -13.04 18.93
N ARG A 196 15.78 -11.96 18.20
CA ARG A 196 16.40 -10.73 18.76
C ARG A 196 15.42 -9.96 19.65
N ILE A 197 14.13 -10.01 19.30
CA ILE A 197 13.02 -9.48 20.11
C ILE A 197 12.23 -10.65 20.67
N LYS A 198 12.05 -10.68 21.98
CA LYS A 198 11.21 -11.69 22.66
C LYS A 198 9.75 -11.25 22.64
N VAL A 199 8.87 -12.20 22.31
CA VAL A 199 7.42 -12.02 22.32
C VAL A 199 6.84 -13.08 23.27
N ASP A 200 6.31 -12.66 24.41
CA ASP A 200 5.81 -13.58 25.45
C ASP A 200 4.53 -14.31 25.00
N ASN A 201 3.68 -13.65 24.22
CA ASN A 201 2.45 -14.25 23.71
C ASN A 201 2.75 -15.18 22.55
N GLN A 202 2.57 -16.50 22.76
CA GLN A 202 2.87 -17.55 21.78
C GLN A 202 2.04 -17.41 20.49
N ALA A 203 0.77 -17.04 20.57
CA ALA A 203 -0.07 -16.86 19.38
C ALA A 203 0.42 -15.67 18.56
N LYS A 204 0.81 -14.56 19.19
CA LYS A 204 1.41 -13.41 18.53
C LYS A 204 2.76 -13.76 17.89
N LEU A 205 3.58 -14.56 18.57
CA LEU A 205 4.88 -15.01 18.04
C LEU A 205 4.70 -15.83 16.76
N ILE A 206 3.79 -16.83 16.77
CA ILE A 206 3.49 -17.67 15.60
C ILE A 206 2.98 -16.82 14.45
N LYS A 207 2.04 -15.89 14.72
CA LYS A 207 1.49 -14.98 13.72
C LYS A 207 2.58 -14.12 13.08
N ASN A 208 3.46 -13.53 13.89
CA ASN A 208 4.54 -12.66 13.39
C ASN A 208 5.56 -13.45 12.56
N LYS A 209 5.94 -14.65 13.00
CA LYS A 209 6.84 -15.52 12.24
C LYS A 209 6.23 -15.95 10.91
N GLY A 210 4.97 -16.37 10.88
CA GLY A 210 4.26 -16.71 9.65
C GLY A 210 4.14 -15.52 8.71
N LEU A 211 3.83 -14.32 9.23
CA LEU A 211 3.78 -13.10 8.42
C LEU A 211 5.15 -12.79 7.79
N TYR A 212 6.25 -12.91 8.55
CA TYR A 212 7.59 -12.74 8.01
C TYR A 212 7.92 -13.75 6.89
N GLU A 213 7.54 -15.02 7.07
CA GLU A 213 7.70 -16.05 6.03
C GLU A 213 6.90 -15.73 4.77
N TYR A 214 5.64 -15.30 4.89
CA TYR A 214 4.82 -14.89 3.74
C TYR A 214 5.41 -13.67 3.01
N VAL A 215 5.85 -12.65 3.73
CA VAL A 215 6.52 -11.48 3.14
C VAL A 215 7.81 -11.89 2.40
N ASN A 216 8.47 -12.95 2.82
CA ASN A 216 9.63 -13.52 2.16
C ASN A 216 9.27 -14.64 1.15
N LEU A 217 8.00 -14.73 0.71
CA LEU A 217 7.53 -15.69 -0.28
C LEU A 217 7.84 -17.15 0.12
N LEU A 218 7.70 -17.46 1.41
CA LEU A 218 8.01 -18.75 2.03
C LEU A 218 9.48 -19.20 1.87
N ASN A 219 10.36 -18.26 1.55
CA ASN A 219 11.81 -18.49 1.45
C ASN A 219 12.59 -17.42 2.24
N PRO A 220 12.46 -17.38 3.58
CA PRO A 220 13.14 -16.40 4.41
C PRO A 220 14.66 -16.59 4.35
N PRO A 221 15.46 -15.51 4.51
CA PRO A 221 16.90 -15.61 4.56
C PRO A 221 17.36 -16.47 5.74
N LYS A 222 18.56 -17.07 5.62
CA LYS A 222 19.11 -17.94 6.66
C LYS A 222 19.62 -17.19 7.91
N GLN A 223 19.89 -15.90 7.76
CA GLN A 223 20.37 -15.02 8.83
C GLN A 223 19.75 -13.65 8.70
N SER A 224 19.63 -12.96 9.83
CA SER A 224 19.07 -11.62 9.87
C SER A 224 20.02 -10.61 9.23
N SER A 225 19.45 -9.63 8.54
CA SER A 225 20.16 -8.49 7.98
C SER A 225 20.56 -7.45 9.05
N THR A 226 21.39 -6.50 8.64
CA THR A 226 21.67 -5.30 9.45
C THR A 226 20.53 -4.30 9.28
N HIS A 227 19.91 -3.90 10.38
CA HIS A 227 18.80 -2.96 10.35
C HIS A 227 19.27 -1.54 10.66
N VAL A 228 18.80 -0.60 9.83
CA VAL A 228 18.91 0.84 10.09
C VAL A 228 17.50 1.43 10.08
N ASN A 229 17.24 2.30 11.03
CA ASN A 229 15.95 2.99 11.10
C ASN A 229 15.73 3.84 9.85
N TYR A 230 14.61 3.62 9.15
CA TYR A 230 14.34 4.27 7.87
C TYR A 230 14.13 5.79 8.02
N ARG A 231 13.52 6.25 9.13
CA ARG A 231 13.36 7.69 9.42
C ARG A 231 14.71 8.36 9.69
N LEU A 232 15.66 7.66 10.36
CA LEU A 232 17.03 8.16 10.49
C LEU A 232 17.67 8.38 9.11
N LEU A 233 17.49 7.44 8.18
CA LEU A 233 18.01 7.58 6.84
C LEU A 233 17.36 8.74 6.08
N ILE A 234 16.06 8.96 6.22
CA ILE A 234 15.37 10.13 5.64
C ILE A 234 15.97 11.42 6.16
N GLU A 235 16.15 11.56 7.47
CA GLU A 235 16.72 12.79 8.06
C GLU A 235 18.17 13.02 7.60
N LEU A 236 19.00 12.00 7.59
CA LEU A 236 20.36 12.11 7.06
C LEU A 236 20.38 12.42 5.57
N ALA A 237 19.46 11.85 4.79
CA ALA A 237 19.36 12.10 3.35
C ALA A 237 18.92 13.55 3.01
N LYS A 238 18.11 14.18 3.86
CA LYS A 238 17.75 15.61 3.74
C LYS A 238 18.99 16.51 3.89
N ILE A 239 19.89 16.15 4.79
CA ILE A 239 21.12 16.92 5.08
C ILE A 239 22.16 16.71 3.98
N PHE A 240 22.40 15.45 3.61
CA PHE A 240 23.47 15.07 2.69
C PHE A 240 22.93 14.80 1.29
N LYS A 241 22.62 15.87 0.54
CA LYS A 241 22.08 15.74 -0.83
C LYS A 241 23.12 15.32 -1.85
N GLU A 242 24.38 15.82 -1.71
CA GLU A 242 25.48 15.47 -2.58
C GLU A 242 26.28 14.29 -2.01
N ASN A 243 26.70 13.35 -2.87
CA ASN A 243 27.39 12.12 -2.50
C ASN A 243 26.66 11.39 -1.34
N ARG A 244 25.32 11.35 -1.45
CA ARG A 244 24.42 10.93 -0.36
C ARG A 244 24.79 9.59 0.23
N SER A 245 24.87 8.53 -0.58
CA SER A 245 25.17 7.18 -0.12
C SER A 245 26.45 7.10 0.69
N GLU A 246 27.54 7.68 0.19
CA GLU A 246 28.83 7.69 0.86
C GLU A 246 28.78 8.46 2.20
N ARG A 247 28.22 9.67 2.18
CA ARG A 247 28.17 10.54 3.38
C ARG A 247 27.25 10.00 4.46
N VAL A 248 26.07 9.48 4.08
CA VAL A 248 25.15 8.84 5.04
C VAL A 248 25.75 7.57 5.59
N MET A 249 26.37 6.71 4.75
CA MET A 249 27.05 5.50 5.19
C MET A 249 28.15 5.83 6.22
N LYS A 250 28.96 6.85 5.94
CA LYS A 250 29.98 7.34 6.88
C LYS A 250 29.36 7.78 8.22
N LYS A 251 28.26 8.53 8.21
CA LYS A 251 27.59 8.95 9.44
C LYS A 251 27.03 7.76 10.24
N LEU A 252 26.50 6.75 9.57
CA LEU A 252 26.04 5.53 10.26
C LEU A 252 27.18 4.79 10.95
N LEU A 253 28.38 4.77 10.38
CA LEU A 253 29.60 4.25 11.00
C LEU A 253 30.05 5.12 12.17
N ASP A 254 30.11 6.44 12.00
CA ASP A 254 30.51 7.41 13.03
C ASP A 254 29.57 7.36 14.24
N TYR A 255 28.28 7.15 14.02
CA TYR A 255 27.29 6.95 15.08
C TYR A 255 27.33 5.55 15.72
N GLY A 256 28.07 4.61 15.14
CA GLY A 256 28.09 3.23 15.60
C GLY A 256 26.77 2.47 15.37
N VAL A 257 25.92 2.96 14.46
CA VAL A 257 24.68 2.30 14.06
C VAL A 257 24.98 1.03 13.27
N ILE A 258 25.99 1.09 12.43
CA ILE A 258 26.55 -0.05 11.71
C ILE A 258 28.04 -0.22 12.00
N LYS A 259 28.57 -1.42 11.81
CA LYS A 259 29.99 -1.71 12.04
C LYS A 259 30.81 -1.70 10.75
N ASN A 260 30.20 -2.06 9.63
CA ASN A 260 30.81 -2.13 8.32
C ASN A 260 29.83 -1.58 7.26
N PRO A 261 30.34 -1.04 6.14
CA PRO A 261 29.48 -0.71 4.99
C PRO A 261 28.74 -1.95 4.50
N ASP A 262 27.50 -1.76 4.06
CA ASP A 262 26.65 -2.84 3.57
C ASP A 262 25.90 -2.37 2.30
N PRO A 263 26.05 -3.05 1.16
CA PRO A 263 25.38 -2.68 -0.10
C PRO A 263 23.85 -2.69 -0.01
N GLU A 264 23.26 -3.49 0.88
CA GLU A 264 21.79 -3.46 1.07
C GLU A 264 21.35 -2.18 1.79
N ILE A 265 22.15 -1.69 2.75
CA ILE A 265 21.91 -0.40 3.40
C ILE A 265 22.04 0.75 2.40
N GLU A 266 23.01 0.68 1.47
CA GLU A 266 23.18 1.68 0.41
C GLU A 266 21.90 1.83 -0.44
N LYS A 267 21.27 0.72 -0.85
CA LYS A 267 19.98 0.74 -1.55
C LYS A 267 18.88 1.42 -0.72
N ILE A 268 18.84 1.15 0.58
CA ILE A 268 17.83 1.75 1.47
C ILE A 268 18.10 3.26 1.66
N ILE A 269 19.37 3.69 1.67
CA ILE A 269 19.74 5.11 1.68
C ILE A 269 19.21 5.82 0.43
N GLU A 270 19.32 5.21 -0.74
CA GLU A 270 18.77 5.78 -1.97
C GLU A 270 17.24 5.90 -1.93
N LEU A 271 16.55 4.87 -1.46
CA LEU A 271 15.09 4.93 -1.27
C LEU A 271 14.68 6.06 -0.30
N ALA A 272 15.39 6.19 0.82
CA ALA A 272 15.17 7.25 1.80
C ALA A 272 15.47 8.65 1.21
N GLY A 273 16.47 8.72 0.34
CA GLY A 273 16.81 9.92 -0.41
C GLY A 273 15.71 10.33 -1.39
N ASN A 274 15.17 9.39 -2.13
CA ASN A 274 14.05 9.65 -3.03
C ASN A 274 12.81 10.09 -2.24
N TYR A 275 12.52 9.41 -1.11
CA TYR A 275 11.43 9.79 -0.22
C TYR A 275 11.60 11.23 0.29
N SER A 276 12.79 11.57 0.77
CA SER A 276 13.09 12.91 1.31
C SER A 276 13.00 14.04 0.27
N ASN A 277 13.18 13.72 -1.01
CA ASN A 277 13.05 14.70 -2.10
C ASN A 277 11.60 14.94 -2.53
N GLU A 278 10.74 13.92 -2.40
CA GLU A 278 9.34 14.00 -2.83
C GLU A 278 8.40 14.45 -1.71
N PHE A 279 8.73 14.09 -0.46
CA PHE A 279 7.87 14.36 0.71
C PHE A 279 8.63 15.19 1.74
N ASP A 280 8.24 16.45 1.90
CA ASP A 280 8.90 17.38 2.84
C ASP A 280 8.55 17.09 4.31
N GLU A 281 7.34 16.60 4.57
CA GLU A 281 6.83 16.33 5.92
C GLU A 281 6.69 14.84 6.19
N GLN A 282 7.15 14.39 7.36
CA GLN A 282 6.87 13.06 7.87
C GLN A 282 5.55 13.08 8.67
N GLU A 283 4.81 11.98 8.61
CA GLU A 283 3.62 11.81 9.43
C GLU A 283 3.95 12.00 10.92
N LYS A 284 3.14 12.82 11.60
CA LYS A 284 3.28 13.08 13.03
C LYS A 284 3.07 11.81 13.83
N ILE A 285 4.07 11.44 14.62
CA ILE A 285 4.02 10.23 15.45
C ILE A 285 3.24 10.55 16.73
N GLN A 286 2.26 9.74 17.07
CA GLN A 286 1.59 9.89 18.37
C GLN A 286 2.52 9.46 19.49
N VAL A 287 2.83 10.39 20.40
CA VAL A 287 3.62 10.16 21.60
C VAL A 287 2.81 10.62 22.82
N ASP A 288 2.60 9.71 23.76
CA ASP A 288 1.94 10.05 25.02
C ASP A 288 2.92 10.81 25.91
N LEU A 289 2.58 12.06 26.25
CA LEU A 289 3.40 12.95 27.08
C LEU A 289 2.60 13.37 28.32
N ASP A 290 3.16 13.13 29.50
CA ASP A 290 2.65 13.72 30.72
C ASP A 290 3.04 15.21 30.84
N ASP A 291 2.49 15.90 31.81
CA ASP A 291 2.71 17.35 31.99
C ASP A 291 4.18 17.69 32.28
N THR A 292 4.92 16.81 32.96
CA THR A 292 6.34 17.01 33.27
C THR A 292 7.19 16.87 32.01
N ALA A 293 6.91 15.86 31.18
CA ALA A 293 7.58 15.67 29.88
C ALA A 293 7.28 16.82 28.94
N LYS A 294 6.04 17.30 28.85
CA LYS A 294 5.68 18.47 28.02
C LYS A 294 6.43 19.72 28.45
N LYS A 295 6.51 19.98 29.79
CA LYS A 295 7.27 21.11 30.30
C LYS A 295 8.76 21.00 29.96
N ALA A 296 9.36 19.84 30.16
CA ALA A 296 10.75 19.59 29.79
C ALA A 296 10.98 19.77 28.29
N LEU A 297 10.05 19.27 27.46
CA LEU A 297 10.12 19.41 26.01
C LEU A 297 10.03 20.86 25.53
N LYS A 298 9.15 21.68 26.17
CA LYS A 298 9.04 23.10 25.90
C LYS A 298 10.35 23.84 26.17
N LEU A 299 10.96 23.57 27.34
CA LEU A 299 12.26 24.17 27.68
C LEU A 299 13.38 23.75 26.72
N LEU A 300 13.34 22.51 26.24
CA LEU A 300 14.29 22.04 25.24
C LEU A 300 14.08 22.76 23.88
N VAL A 301 12.82 22.94 23.44
CA VAL A 301 12.50 23.73 22.23
C VAL A 301 13.07 25.13 22.35
N GLU A 302 12.84 25.83 23.48
CA GLU A 302 13.35 27.17 23.74
C GLU A 302 14.90 27.22 23.68
N ALA A 303 15.58 26.22 24.28
CA ALA A 303 17.03 26.11 24.25
C ALA A 303 17.60 25.83 22.84
N LEU A 304 16.92 24.99 22.04
CA LEU A 304 17.37 24.66 20.70
C LEU A 304 17.09 25.77 19.70
N ASP A 305 16.02 26.54 19.86
CA ASP A 305 15.64 27.66 18.99
C ASP A 305 16.40 28.95 19.29
N GLY A 306 16.98 29.08 20.50
CA GLY A 306 17.78 30.21 20.93
C GLY A 306 19.02 30.45 20.08
N ASP A 307 19.48 31.70 20.01
CA ASP A 307 20.67 32.10 19.23
C ASP A 307 21.99 31.77 19.92
N GLU A 308 21.97 31.46 21.21
CA GLU A 308 23.18 31.08 21.98
C GLU A 308 23.73 29.72 21.47
N GLU A 309 25.03 29.62 21.28
CA GLU A 309 25.72 28.41 20.91
C GLU A 309 25.70 27.42 22.06
N LEU A 310 25.06 26.23 21.86
CA LEU A 310 25.07 25.17 22.88
C LEU A 310 26.32 24.33 22.70
N GLU A 311 27.27 24.47 23.64
CA GLU A 311 28.54 23.69 23.63
C GLU A 311 28.29 22.17 23.68
N ASP A 312 27.28 21.72 24.46
CA ASP A 312 26.93 20.31 24.61
C ASP A 312 25.39 20.10 24.63
N ILE A 313 24.79 19.88 23.48
CA ILE A 313 23.35 19.59 23.37
C ILE A 313 22.95 18.35 24.20
N GLN A 314 23.81 17.32 24.22
CA GLN A 314 23.54 16.08 24.97
C GLN A 314 23.40 16.36 26.47
N ASN A 315 24.28 17.17 27.00
CA ASN A 315 24.25 17.56 28.40
C ASN A 315 23.09 18.51 28.71
N THR A 316 22.79 19.45 27.82
CA THR A 316 21.62 20.33 27.94
C THR A 316 20.31 19.53 28.06
N ILE A 317 20.10 18.52 27.20
CA ILE A 317 18.95 17.63 27.30
C ILE A 317 18.89 16.91 28.66
N TYR A 318 20.04 16.39 29.11
CA TYR A 318 20.14 15.70 30.40
C TYR A 318 19.80 16.62 31.59
N GLN A 319 20.28 17.86 31.58
CA GLN A 319 20.01 18.84 32.63
C GLN A 319 18.55 19.27 32.65
N ILE A 320 17.97 19.54 31.50
CA ILE A 320 16.53 19.89 31.37
C ILE A 320 15.65 18.75 31.92
N ALA A 321 15.93 17.50 31.56
CA ALA A 321 15.20 16.36 32.08
C ALA A 321 15.24 16.31 33.60
N LYS A 322 16.46 16.40 34.22
CA LYS A 322 16.64 16.39 35.68
C LYS A 322 15.93 17.53 36.38
N ALA A 323 16.04 18.75 35.84
CA ALA A 323 15.43 19.94 36.44
C ALA A 323 13.89 19.92 36.45
N ASN A 324 13.27 19.03 35.65
CA ASN A 324 11.83 18.90 35.56
C ASN A 324 11.31 17.53 36.04
N ASP A 325 12.06 16.83 36.88
CA ASP A 325 11.71 15.52 37.47
C ASP A 325 11.41 14.41 36.44
N VAL A 326 11.93 14.55 35.20
CA VAL A 326 11.86 13.50 34.18
C VAL A 326 13.14 12.67 34.24
N GLN A 327 13.00 11.34 34.28
CA GLN A 327 14.18 10.49 34.18
C GLN A 327 14.89 10.71 32.84
N PRO A 328 16.19 11.06 32.81
CA PRO A 328 16.89 11.36 31.55
C PRO A 328 16.71 10.25 30.47
N LYS A 329 16.76 8.98 30.88
CA LYS A 329 16.57 7.83 29.98
C LYS A 329 15.22 7.86 29.30
N ASP A 330 14.14 8.22 30.00
CA ASP A 330 12.80 8.28 29.45
C ASP A 330 12.63 9.51 28.54
N PHE A 331 13.25 10.64 28.94
CA PHE A 331 13.26 11.84 28.10
C PHE A 331 13.98 11.61 26.76
N PHE A 332 15.15 10.98 26.78
CA PHE A 332 15.83 10.58 25.53
C PHE A 332 14.96 9.66 24.68
N LYS A 333 14.25 8.71 25.29
CA LYS A 333 13.33 7.83 24.60
C LYS A 333 12.18 8.60 23.92
N ILE A 334 11.61 9.59 24.61
CA ILE A 334 10.58 10.49 24.05
C ILE A 334 11.13 11.22 22.82
N LEU A 335 12.32 11.80 22.90
CA LEU A 335 12.94 12.49 21.78
C LEU A 335 13.17 11.59 20.59
N TYR A 336 13.67 10.36 20.81
CA TYR A 336 13.80 9.39 19.70
C TYR A 336 12.44 8.98 19.14
N GLN A 337 11.41 8.85 19.95
CA GLN A 337 10.06 8.54 19.46
C GLN A 337 9.53 9.66 18.58
N ILE A 338 9.69 10.91 18.98
CA ILE A 338 9.24 12.06 18.20
C ILE A 338 10.03 12.19 16.88
N ILE A 339 11.36 12.13 16.94
CA ILE A 339 12.20 12.43 15.77
C ILE A 339 12.31 11.22 14.83
N LEU A 340 12.44 10.00 15.37
CA LEU A 340 12.77 8.79 14.60
C LEU A 340 11.69 7.70 14.63
N GLY A 341 10.64 7.85 15.43
CA GLY A 341 9.60 6.84 15.61
C GLY A 341 10.07 5.57 16.36
N THR A 342 11.19 5.66 17.08
CA THR A 342 11.76 4.53 17.82
C THR A 342 12.11 4.92 19.24
N SER A 343 12.31 3.93 20.11
CA SER A 343 12.75 4.19 21.50
C SER A 343 14.27 4.35 21.65
N ARG A 344 15.03 4.24 20.58
CA ARG A 344 16.51 4.28 20.58
C ARG A 344 17.01 4.86 19.27
N GLY A 345 18.22 5.47 19.30
CA GLY A 345 18.88 6.04 18.13
C GLY A 345 20.37 6.28 18.36
N PRO A 346 21.06 7.00 17.46
CA PRO A 346 22.44 7.43 17.64
C PRO A 346 22.53 8.41 18.82
N LYS A 347 23.74 8.76 19.29
CA LYS A 347 23.89 9.83 20.31
C LYS A 347 23.16 11.08 19.84
N ILE A 348 22.17 11.52 20.64
CA ILE A 348 21.19 12.52 20.18
C ILE A 348 21.80 13.91 20.00
N GLY A 349 22.79 14.28 20.83
CA GLY A 349 23.47 15.57 20.71
C GLY A 349 24.14 15.78 19.35
N PRO A 350 25.08 14.92 18.93
CA PRO A 350 25.67 14.96 17.58
C PRO A 350 24.63 14.86 16.47
N PHE A 351 23.58 14.05 16.67
CA PHE A 351 22.51 13.90 15.67
C PHE A 351 21.69 15.20 15.50
N ILE A 352 21.33 15.87 16.59
CA ILE A 352 20.66 17.19 16.54
C ILE A 352 21.57 18.23 15.89
N SER A 353 22.88 18.19 16.15
CA SER A 353 23.83 19.08 15.51
C SER A 353 23.87 18.87 13.98
N ASP A 354 23.81 17.62 13.51
CA ASP A 354 23.82 17.28 12.11
C ASP A 354 22.51 17.68 11.39
N ILE A 355 21.34 17.49 12.03
CA ILE A 355 20.02 17.91 11.49
C ILE A 355 19.91 19.45 11.51
N GLY A 356 20.47 20.09 12.48
CA GLY A 356 20.30 21.49 12.79
C GLY A 356 19.30 21.74 13.92
N ARG A 357 19.76 22.48 14.93
CA ARG A 357 19.02 22.79 16.16
C ARG A 357 17.62 23.35 15.89
N LYS A 358 17.52 24.38 15.06
CA LYS A 358 16.25 25.05 14.73
C LYS A 358 15.26 24.13 14.01
N GLN A 359 15.74 23.23 13.18
CA GLN A 359 14.89 22.24 12.52
C GLN A 359 14.30 21.25 13.52
N VAL A 360 15.12 20.77 14.46
CA VAL A 360 14.65 19.86 15.53
C VAL A 360 13.71 20.61 16.47
N ALA A 361 14.01 21.86 16.86
CA ALA A 361 13.11 22.68 17.67
C ALA A 361 11.72 22.81 17.01
N LYS A 362 11.68 23.08 15.71
CA LYS A 362 10.41 23.12 14.95
C LYS A 362 9.63 21.81 15.04
N THR A 363 10.29 20.66 14.86
CA THR A 363 9.64 19.35 14.97
C THR A 363 9.10 19.10 16.39
N LEU A 364 9.90 19.43 17.43
CA LEU A 364 9.51 19.23 18.81
C LEU A 364 8.38 20.17 19.26
N SER A 365 8.31 21.38 18.70
CA SER A 365 7.28 22.38 19.05
C SER A 365 5.87 21.95 18.70
N GLU A 366 5.71 20.97 17.81
CA GLU A 366 4.40 20.40 17.47
C GLU A 366 3.79 19.52 18.58
N TYR A 367 4.56 19.20 19.62
CA TYR A 367 4.18 18.31 20.72
C TYR A 367 3.99 19.04 22.07
N VAL A 368 4.15 20.34 22.10
CA VAL A 368 4.07 21.18 23.31
C VAL A 368 2.97 22.22 23.26
#